data_fa828487f79bc13b6bccc7ec7ce7f06e
#
_entry.id   fa828487f79bc13b6bccc7ec7ce7f06e
#
_cell.length_a   1.000
_cell.length_b   1.000
_cell.length_c   1.000
_cell.angle_alpha   90.00
_cell.angle_beta   90.00
_cell.angle_gamma   90.00
#
_symmetry.space_group_name_H-M   'P 1'
#
loop_
_entity.id
_entity.type
_entity.pdbx_description
1 polymer ?
#
loop_
_entity_poly.entity_id
_entity_poly.type
_entity_poly.pdbx_seq_one_letter_code
_entity_poly.pdbx_strand_id
1 'polypeptide(L)'
;MVVKQEFTFLSGDGKTDVHAARWLPDNGDYRAVFQISHGMIEFIERYELFAAFLADKGYMVVGHDHLGHGKTAKTPEDWGYFADGESPEILIGDMNKLRTLSQEPDKPYFMLGHSMGSYLLRRYLSVYGGGLSGAVIMGTGANPDAVAKLGMAVCKAIAAFKGWKYRSPFMEKLFFSGDFQKFDMDGTHPENSWLTKDTEIVRFYYSEPRCTFKFTLKAYYDFLKTVYYVNRKENVEKIPKDLPILIAPRSEER
;
A
#
# COMPACT_ATOMS: atom_id res chain seq x y z
N MET A 1 26.26 8.14 5.28
CA MET A 1 25.62 6.85 5.69
C MET A 1 24.17 7.13 6.04
N VAL A 2 23.30 6.13 6.06
CA VAL A 2 21.89 6.26 6.41
C VAL A 2 21.61 5.45 7.66
N VAL A 3 20.84 6.00 8.59
CA VAL A 3 20.45 5.32 9.83
C VAL A 3 19.01 4.83 9.68
N LYS A 4 18.80 3.51 9.76
CA LYS A 4 17.48 2.89 9.82
C LYS A 4 17.06 2.68 11.27
N GLN A 5 15.83 3.01 11.59
CA GLN A 5 15.23 2.75 12.90
C GLN A 5 13.85 2.12 12.69
N GLU A 6 13.58 1.04 13.42
CA GLU A 6 12.27 0.39 13.43
C GLU A 6 11.54 0.72 14.73
N PHE A 7 10.24 0.88 14.65
CA PHE A 7 9.37 1.15 15.80
C PHE A 7 7.96 0.60 15.54
N THR A 8 7.12 0.64 16.55
CA THR A 8 5.72 0.26 16.43
C THR A 8 4.80 1.35 16.94
N PHE A 9 3.57 1.35 16.48
CA PHE A 9 2.49 2.14 17.03
C PHE A 9 1.18 1.35 17.00
N LEU A 10 0.28 1.63 17.94
CA LEU A 10 -1.02 0.96 18.00
C LEU A 10 -1.88 1.38 16.82
N SER A 11 -2.42 0.43 16.06
CA SER A 11 -3.36 0.67 14.96
C SER A 11 -4.68 1.32 15.44
N GLY A 12 -5.39 1.94 14.49
CA GLY A 12 -6.77 2.37 14.70
C GLY A 12 -7.76 1.23 14.97
N ASP A 13 -7.37 -0.03 14.79
CA ASP A 13 -8.16 -1.21 15.19
C ASP A 13 -8.16 -1.45 16.72
N GLY A 14 -7.35 -0.71 17.47
CA GLY A 14 -7.25 -0.73 18.92
C GLY A 14 -6.51 -1.93 19.52
N LYS A 15 -5.94 -2.82 18.70
CA LYS A 15 -5.32 -4.08 19.17
C LYS A 15 -4.00 -4.45 18.49
N THR A 16 -3.75 -3.98 17.27
CA THR A 16 -2.58 -4.40 16.48
C THR A 16 -1.45 -3.38 16.61
N ASP A 17 -0.25 -3.86 16.96
CA ASP A 17 0.97 -3.07 16.87
C ASP A 17 1.46 -3.05 15.42
N VAL A 18 1.36 -1.90 14.79
CA VAL A 18 1.80 -1.66 13.41
C VAL A 18 3.31 -1.47 13.41
N HIS A 19 4.01 -2.30 12.63
CA HIS A 19 5.44 -2.14 12.38
C HIS A 19 5.68 -0.96 11.44
N ALA A 20 6.63 -0.12 11.79
CA ALA A 20 7.06 1.03 11.01
C ALA A 20 8.59 1.13 10.99
N ALA A 21 9.11 1.75 9.94
CA ALA A 21 10.51 2.05 9.79
C ALA A 21 10.70 3.51 9.36
N ARG A 22 11.84 4.08 9.77
CA ARG A 22 12.32 5.36 9.27
C ARG A 22 13.79 5.28 8.90
N TRP A 23 14.14 6.01 7.85
CA TRP A 23 15.51 6.15 7.36
C TRP A 23 15.89 7.63 7.42
N LEU A 24 17.00 7.91 8.07
CA LEU A 24 17.49 9.27 8.32
C LEU A 24 18.89 9.42 7.73
N PRO A 25 19.31 10.65 7.33
CA PRO A 25 20.70 10.98 7.16
C PRO A 25 21.49 10.67 8.45
N ASP A 26 22.75 10.30 8.33
CA ASP A 26 23.58 9.90 9.47
C ASP A 26 23.83 11.00 10.51
N ASN A 27 23.80 12.27 10.07
CA ASN A 27 23.87 13.44 10.95
C ASN A 27 22.53 13.77 11.66
N GLY A 28 21.45 13.03 11.32
CA GLY A 28 20.10 13.25 11.86
C GLY A 28 19.40 14.51 11.33
N ASP A 29 20.04 15.31 10.47
CA ASP A 29 19.44 16.52 9.92
C ASP A 29 18.76 16.23 8.58
N TYR A 30 17.52 16.70 8.42
CA TYR A 30 16.74 16.48 7.20
C TYR A 30 15.85 17.70 6.90
N ARG A 31 15.64 17.95 5.62
CA ARG A 31 14.91 19.12 5.10
C ARG A 31 13.40 18.88 4.91
N ALA A 32 12.98 17.64 4.82
CA ALA A 32 11.58 17.26 4.60
C ALA A 32 11.34 15.81 5.01
N VAL A 33 10.07 15.44 5.20
CA VAL A 33 9.62 14.07 5.44
C VAL A 33 9.00 13.49 4.18
N PHE A 34 9.29 12.22 3.90
CA PHE A 34 8.73 11.48 2.77
C PHE A 34 8.14 10.16 3.26
N GLN A 35 6.81 10.05 3.28
CA GLN A 35 6.10 8.86 3.73
C GLN A 35 5.76 7.94 2.55
N ILE A 36 6.02 6.64 2.70
CA ILE A 36 5.72 5.61 1.71
C ILE A 36 4.57 4.73 2.18
N SER A 37 3.55 4.55 1.32
CA SER A 37 2.46 3.59 1.46
C SER A 37 2.66 2.49 0.41
N HIS A 38 3.02 1.29 0.86
CA HIS A 38 3.37 0.16 0.00
C HIS A 38 2.15 -0.48 -0.69
N GLY A 39 2.41 -1.35 -1.66
CA GLY A 39 1.40 -2.05 -2.45
C GLY A 39 0.84 -3.32 -1.80
N MET A 40 0.06 -4.06 -2.58
CA MET A 40 -0.50 -5.35 -2.20
C MET A 40 0.60 -6.42 -2.14
N ILE A 41 0.54 -7.29 -1.12
CA ILE A 41 1.41 -8.48 -0.99
C ILE A 41 2.89 -8.08 -1.05
N GLU A 42 3.21 -7.05 -0.29
CA GLU A 42 4.59 -6.57 -0.07
C GLU A 42 4.70 -5.91 1.32
N PHE A 43 5.81 -5.31 1.63
CA PHE A 43 6.08 -4.71 2.93
C PHE A 43 7.06 -3.54 2.80
N ILE A 44 7.13 -2.70 3.84
CA ILE A 44 7.85 -1.42 3.77
C ILE A 44 9.35 -1.57 3.52
N GLU A 45 10.00 -2.62 4.02
CA GLU A 45 11.44 -2.81 3.84
C GLU A 45 11.85 -3.08 2.38
N ARG A 46 10.90 -3.44 1.50
CA ARG A 46 11.18 -3.54 0.05
C ARG A 46 11.55 -2.20 -0.58
N TYR A 47 11.22 -1.11 0.07
CA TYR A 47 11.55 0.25 -0.36
C TYR A 47 12.89 0.74 0.22
N GLU A 48 13.66 -0.11 0.90
CA GLU A 48 14.88 0.28 1.63
C GLU A 48 15.91 0.99 0.75
N LEU A 49 16.16 0.49 -0.46
CA LEU A 49 17.11 1.14 -1.38
C LEU A 49 16.63 2.54 -1.80
N PHE A 50 15.34 2.69 -2.07
CA PHE A 50 14.76 3.97 -2.42
C PHE A 50 14.72 4.91 -1.21
N ALA A 51 14.37 4.40 -0.04
CA ALA A 51 14.38 5.16 1.20
C ALA A 51 15.78 5.65 1.57
N ALA A 52 16.80 4.78 1.43
CA ALA A 52 18.18 5.14 1.67
C ALA A 52 18.68 6.20 0.66
N PHE A 53 18.30 6.07 -0.61
CA PHE A 53 18.61 7.09 -1.62
C PHE A 53 18.03 8.45 -1.25
N LEU A 54 16.77 8.53 -0.84
CA LEU A 54 16.15 9.78 -0.41
C LEU A 54 16.76 10.32 0.88
N ALA A 55 17.10 9.45 1.84
CA ALA A 55 17.77 9.86 3.06
C ALA A 55 19.15 10.46 2.78
N ASP A 56 19.91 9.88 1.84
CA ASP A 56 21.17 10.48 1.36
C ASP A 56 20.98 11.87 0.71
N LYS A 57 19.78 12.14 0.18
CA LYS A 57 19.40 13.45 -0.37
C LYS A 57 18.80 14.40 0.69
N GLY A 58 18.89 14.07 1.96
CA GLY A 58 18.45 14.92 3.07
C GLY A 58 16.94 14.85 3.36
N TYR A 59 16.30 13.71 3.14
CA TYR A 59 14.92 13.46 3.56
C TYR A 59 14.91 12.49 4.74
N MET A 60 14.02 12.69 5.70
CA MET A 60 13.57 11.59 6.55
C MET A 60 12.53 10.79 5.78
N VAL A 61 12.80 9.51 5.51
CA VAL A 61 11.82 8.63 4.89
C VAL A 61 11.16 7.78 5.97
N VAL A 62 9.83 7.66 5.92
CA VAL A 62 9.05 6.85 6.86
C VAL A 62 8.06 5.97 6.11
N GLY A 63 7.73 4.83 6.69
CA GLY A 63 6.67 3.97 6.19
C GLY A 63 6.32 2.89 7.19
N HIS A 64 5.21 2.21 6.98
CA HIS A 64 4.75 1.14 7.85
C HIS A 64 4.22 -0.03 7.03
N ASP A 65 4.22 -1.20 7.63
CA ASP A 65 3.53 -2.36 7.09
C ASP A 65 2.03 -2.23 7.37
N HIS A 66 1.21 -2.17 6.33
CA HIS A 66 -0.24 -2.14 6.48
C HIS A 66 -0.74 -3.36 7.26
N LEU A 67 -1.92 -3.26 7.89
CA LEU A 67 -2.56 -4.42 8.52
C LEU A 67 -2.60 -5.61 7.55
N GLY A 68 -2.29 -6.79 8.06
CA GLY A 68 -2.20 -8.01 7.25
C GLY A 68 -0.97 -8.09 6.34
N HIS A 69 0.04 -7.26 6.54
CA HIS A 69 1.28 -7.25 5.75
C HIS A 69 2.52 -7.24 6.64
N GLY A 70 3.64 -7.63 6.05
CA GLY A 70 4.98 -7.52 6.63
C GLY A 70 5.09 -8.02 8.05
N LYS A 71 5.74 -7.23 8.91
CA LYS A 71 5.92 -7.50 10.35
C LYS A 71 4.72 -7.06 11.21
N THR A 72 3.76 -6.33 10.65
CA THR A 72 2.49 -6.01 11.33
C THR A 72 1.63 -7.26 11.49
N ALA A 73 1.58 -8.12 10.48
CA ALA A 73 1.00 -9.46 10.63
C ALA A 73 1.98 -10.35 11.43
N LYS A 74 1.53 -10.83 12.59
CA LYS A 74 2.40 -11.59 13.51
C LYS A 74 2.52 -13.06 13.14
N THR A 75 1.51 -13.61 12.49
CA THR A 75 1.45 -15.01 12.06
C THR A 75 1.04 -15.11 10.59
N PRO A 76 1.35 -16.22 9.89
CA PRO A 76 0.90 -16.44 8.52
C PRO A 76 -0.63 -16.37 8.36
N GLU A 77 -1.39 -16.67 9.40
CA GLU A 77 -2.85 -16.61 9.42
C GLU A 77 -3.36 -15.17 9.34
N ASP A 78 -2.58 -14.20 9.83
CA ASP A 78 -2.90 -12.77 9.79
C ASP A 78 -2.65 -12.16 8.42
N TRP A 79 -1.76 -12.74 7.61
CA TRP A 79 -1.46 -12.18 6.29
C TRP A 79 -2.70 -12.10 5.41
N GLY A 80 -2.83 -10.96 4.75
CA GLY A 80 -3.94 -10.70 3.84
C GLY A 80 -5.29 -10.53 4.53
N TYR A 81 -5.30 -10.21 5.83
CA TYR A 81 -6.50 -9.79 6.56
C TYR A 81 -6.26 -8.44 7.21
N PHE A 82 -7.03 -7.41 6.83
CA PHE A 82 -6.78 -6.06 7.33
C PHE A 82 -7.33 -5.88 8.75
N ALA A 83 -8.64 -5.83 8.89
CA ALA A 83 -9.30 -5.65 10.19
C ALA A 83 -10.77 -6.10 10.12
N ASP A 84 -11.40 -6.18 11.27
CA ASP A 84 -12.85 -6.21 11.39
C ASP A 84 -13.44 -4.82 11.10
N GLY A 85 -14.71 -4.72 10.72
CA GLY A 85 -15.41 -3.46 10.49
C GLY A 85 -14.94 -2.71 9.23
N GLU A 86 -14.74 -1.41 9.38
CA GLU A 86 -14.41 -0.48 8.28
C GLU A 86 -12.89 -0.38 8.06
N SER A 87 -12.30 -1.46 7.57
CA SER A 87 -10.84 -1.54 7.38
C SER A 87 -10.23 -0.41 6.53
N PRO A 88 -10.87 0.10 5.46
CA PRO A 88 -10.29 1.20 4.70
C PRO A 88 -10.06 2.48 5.52
N GLU A 89 -10.95 2.77 6.46
CA GLU A 89 -10.81 3.91 7.37
C GLU A 89 -9.66 3.70 8.35
N ILE A 90 -9.51 2.47 8.86
CA ILE A 90 -8.40 2.11 9.75
C ILE A 90 -7.07 2.26 9.03
N LEU A 91 -6.95 1.72 7.80
CA LEU A 91 -5.72 1.78 7.01
C LEU A 91 -5.26 3.23 6.75
N ILE A 92 -6.16 4.12 6.33
CA ILE A 92 -5.80 5.54 6.14
C ILE A 92 -5.61 6.28 7.46
N GLY A 93 -6.28 5.86 8.53
CA GLY A 93 -6.07 6.35 9.89
C GLY A 93 -4.67 6.02 10.40
N ASP A 94 -4.17 4.81 10.14
CA ASP A 94 -2.81 4.37 10.48
C ASP A 94 -1.75 5.16 9.67
N MET A 95 -2.02 5.43 8.38
CA MET A 95 -1.18 6.34 7.59
C MET A 95 -1.13 7.74 8.22
N ASN A 96 -2.26 8.25 8.71
CA ASN A 96 -2.34 9.56 9.36
C ASN A 96 -1.66 9.57 10.73
N LYS A 97 -1.76 8.47 11.47
CA LYS A 97 -1.07 8.31 12.76
C LYS A 97 0.45 8.33 12.56
N LEU A 98 0.97 7.61 11.56
CA LEU A 98 2.39 7.66 11.21
C LEU A 98 2.81 9.08 10.82
N ARG A 99 2.00 9.80 10.03
CA ARG A 99 2.25 11.21 9.72
C ARG A 99 2.36 12.05 11.00
N THR A 100 1.40 11.93 11.91
CA THR A 100 1.40 12.68 13.19
C THR A 100 2.65 12.38 14.02
N LEU A 101 3.14 11.15 14.02
CA LEU A 101 4.36 10.74 14.74
C LEU A 101 5.67 11.23 14.09
N SER A 102 5.61 11.61 12.81
CA SER A 102 6.79 11.91 11.99
C SER A 102 6.86 13.35 11.49
N GLN A 103 5.75 14.09 11.55
CA GLN A 103 5.68 15.46 11.05
C GLN A 103 6.28 16.43 12.03
N GLU A 104 7.14 17.33 11.53
CA GLU A 104 7.61 18.51 12.24
C GLU A 104 6.96 19.78 11.66
N PRO A 105 6.66 20.81 12.49
CA PRO A 105 5.90 21.98 12.08
C PRO A 105 6.49 22.73 10.89
N ASP A 106 7.82 22.84 10.83
CA ASP A 106 8.53 23.67 9.86
C ASP A 106 9.09 22.86 8.67
N LYS A 107 8.77 21.56 8.57
CA LYS A 107 9.31 20.71 7.52
C LYS A 107 8.21 20.27 6.54
N PRO A 108 8.44 20.41 5.23
CA PRO A 108 7.54 19.88 4.21
C PRO A 108 7.29 18.38 4.37
N TYR A 109 6.06 17.95 4.14
CA TYR A 109 5.66 16.55 4.21
C TYR A 109 5.11 16.05 2.89
N PHE A 110 5.74 15.02 2.34
CA PHE A 110 5.35 14.39 1.09
C PHE A 110 4.89 12.95 1.33
N MET A 111 4.00 12.47 0.48
CA MET A 111 3.56 11.08 0.53
C MET A 111 3.66 10.41 -0.85
N LEU A 112 4.11 9.15 -0.87
CA LEU A 112 4.06 8.27 -2.03
C LEU A 112 3.16 7.09 -1.73
N GLY A 113 2.24 6.78 -2.64
CA GLY A 113 1.48 5.54 -2.64
C GLY A 113 1.75 4.73 -3.90
N HIS A 114 2.14 3.48 -3.73
CA HIS A 114 2.40 2.56 -4.83
C HIS A 114 1.33 1.49 -4.94
N SER A 115 0.82 1.21 -6.14
CA SER A 115 -0.16 0.15 -6.40
C SER A 115 -1.36 0.24 -5.42
N MET A 116 -1.65 -0.77 -4.60
CA MET A 116 -2.67 -0.68 -3.53
C MET A 116 -2.50 0.58 -2.68
N GLY A 117 -1.27 0.90 -2.28
CA GLY A 117 -0.95 2.12 -1.52
C GLY A 117 -1.32 3.41 -2.26
N SER A 118 -1.35 3.40 -3.60
CA SER A 118 -1.80 4.56 -4.38
C SER A 118 -3.31 4.81 -4.24
N TYR A 119 -4.11 3.76 -4.14
CA TYR A 119 -5.55 3.89 -3.86
C TYR A 119 -5.80 4.32 -2.42
N LEU A 120 -5.04 3.77 -1.46
CA LEU A 120 -5.09 4.22 -0.08
C LEU A 120 -4.69 5.70 0.04
N LEU A 121 -3.64 6.13 -0.67
CA LEU A 121 -3.23 7.54 -0.69
C LEU A 121 -4.31 8.43 -1.31
N ARG A 122 -4.93 8.06 -2.43
CA ARG A 122 -6.05 8.84 -3.01
C ARG A 122 -7.21 8.99 -2.03
N ARG A 123 -7.55 7.93 -1.28
CA ARG A 123 -8.56 8.00 -0.21
C ARG A 123 -8.08 8.88 0.94
N TYR A 124 -6.83 8.72 1.36
CA TYR A 124 -6.19 9.54 2.39
C TYR A 124 -6.25 11.04 2.04
N LEU A 125 -5.91 11.41 0.81
CA LEU A 125 -5.90 12.80 0.35
C LEU A 125 -7.29 13.45 0.43
N SER A 126 -8.37 12.69 0.23
CA SER A 126 -9.73 13.20 0.35
C SER A 126 -10.20 13.41 1.79
N VAL A 127 -9.49 12.84 2.78
CA VAL A 127 -9.87 12.91 4.21
C VAL A 127 -8.84 13.72 5.01
N TYR A 128 -7.53 13.49 4.75
CA TYR A 128 -6.42 14.02 5.54
C TYR A 128 -5.40 14.81 4.70
N GLY A 129 -5.74 15.17 3.46
CA GLY A 129 -4.81 15.77 2.51
C GLY A 129 -4.30 17.17 2.89
N GLY A 130 -4.97 17.87 3.81
CA GLY A 130 -4.57 19.19 4.25
C GLY A 130 -3.17 19.21 4.87
N GLY A 131 -2.38 20.26 4.54
CA GLY A 131 -1.04 20.46 5.07
C GLY A 131 0.05 19.54 4.51
N LEU A 132 -0.25 18.75 3.47
CA LEU A 132 0.78 18.08 2.68
C LEU A 132 1.44 19.05 1.70
N SER A 133 2.74 18.87 1.46
CA SER A 133 3.52 19.65 0.49
C SER A 133 3.51 19.01 -0.90
N GLY A 134 3.10 17.76 -1.02
CA GLY A 134 2.94 17.06 -2.30
C GLY A 134 2.64 15.57 -2.13
N ALA A 135 2.12 14.97 -3.20
CA ALA A 135 1.82 13.54 -3.25
C ALA A 135 2.28 12.91 -4.56
N VAL A 136 2.78 11.69 -4.49
CA VAL A 136 3.14 10.86 -5.65
C VAL A 136 2.21 9.64 -5.67
N ILE A 137 1.39 9.55 -6.72
CA ILE A 137 0.44 8.46 -6.95
C ILE A 137 1.02 7.58 -8.05
N MET A 138 1.60 6.42 -7.67
CA MET A 138 2.34 5.55 -8.58
C MET A 138 1.63 4.22 -8.80
N GLY A 139 1.50 3.80 -10.07
CA GLY A 139 0.87 2.51 -10.42
C GLY A 139 -0.61 2.43 -10.05
N THR A 140 -1.32 3.55 -10.07
CA THR A 140 -2.77 3.62 -9.85
C THR A 140 -3.53 3.23 -11.12
N GLY A 141 -4.82 2.93 -10.96
CA GLY A 141 -5.72 2.68 -12.08
C GLY A 141 -7.09 3.34 -11.89
N ALA A 142 -7.89 3.34 -12.95
CA ALA A 142 -9.27 3.78 -12.97
C ALA A 142 -10.13 2.62 -13.50
N ASN A 143 -10.58 1.75 -12.62
CA ASN A 143 -11.50 0.67 -13.00
C ASN A 143 -12.94 1.18 -13.00
N PRO A 144 -13.80 0.72 -13.94
CA PRO A 144 -15.21 1.04 -13.93
C PRO A 144 -15.86 0.67 -12.58
N ASP A 145 -16.76 1.54 -12.08
CA ASP A 145 -17.49 1.31 -10.82
C ASP A 145 -18.22 -0.04 -10.79
N ALA A 146 -18.73 -0.49 -11.96
CA ALA A 146 -19.41 -1.77 -12.08
C ALA A 146 -18.51 -2.96 -11.73
N VAL A 147 -17.22 -2.90 -12.10
CA VAL A 147 -16.24 -3.96 -11.80
C VAL A 147 -16.01 -4.06 -10.30
N ALA A 148 -15.81 -2.92 -9.62
CA ALA A 148 -15.64 -2.90 -8.17
C ALA A 148 -16.90 -3.41 -7.44
N LYS A 149 -18.09 -2.96 -7.87
CA LYS A 149 -19.38 -3.42 -7.30
C LYS A 149 -19.59 -4.91 -7.48
N LEU A 150 -19.33 -5.43 -8.69
CA LEU A 150 -19.45 -6.87 -8.96
C LEU A 150 -18.47 -7.66 -8.09
N GLY A 151 -17.22 -7.26 -8.03
CA GLY A 151 -16.22 -7.94 -7.19
C GLY A 151 -16.61 -7.95 -5.71
N MET A 152 -17.13 -6.82 -5.18
CA MET A 152 -17.65 -6.77 -3.81
C MET A 152 -18.84 -7.70 -3.59
N ALA A 153 -19.77 -7.80 -4.56
CA ALA A 153 -20.90 -8.70 -4.48
C ALA A 153 -20.45 -10.18 -4.47
N VAL A 154 -19.48 -10.53 -5.31
CA VAL A 154 -18.88 -11.88 -5.34
C VAL A 154 -18.19 -12.21 -4.01
N CYS A 155 -17.41 -11.27 -3.45
CA CYS A 155 -16.80 -11.47 -2.12
C CYS A 155 -17.87 -11.77 -1.05
N LYS A 156 -18.96 -10.98 -1.01
CA LYS A 156 -20.07 -11.20 -0.07
C LYS A 156 -20.73 -12.57 -0.24
N ALA A 157 -21.01 -12.96 -1.48
CA ALA A 157 -21.65 -14.22 -1.78
C ALA A 157 -20.79 -15.42 -1.31
N ILE A 158 -19.49 -15.41 -1.59
CA ILE A 158 -18.59 -16.49 -1.15
C ILE A 158 -18.43 -16.43 0.38
N ALA A 159 -18.30 -15.24 0.98
CA ALA A 159 -18.11 -15.08 2.40
C ALA A 159 -19.32 -15.55 3.23
N ALA A 160 -20.54 -15.49 2.68
CA ALA A 160 -21.75 -16.03 3.33
C ALA A 160 -21.65 -17.55 3.61
N PHE A 161 -20.89 -18.30 2.80
CA PHE A 161 -20.72 -19.76 2.97
C PHE A 161 -19.36 -20.15 3.57
N LYS A 162 -18.29 -19.38 3.27
CA LYS A 162 -16.92 -19.72 3.65
C LYS A 162 -16.32 -18.82 4.75
N GLY A 163 -17.00 -17.73 5.09
CA GLY A 163 -16.51 -16.71 6.01
C GLY A 163 -15.52 -15.71 5.36
N TRP A 164 -15.36 -14.57 6.01
CA TRP A 164 -14.55 -13.45 5.49
C TRP A 164 -13.04 -13.71 5.45
N LYS A 165 -12.54 -14.63 6.30
CA LYS A 165 -11.12 -15.01 6.33
C LYS A 165 -10.72 -16.03 5.25
N TYR A 166 -11.70 -16.55 4.50
CA TYR A 166 -11.41 -17.50 3.42
C TYR A 166 -10.55 -16.85 2.33
N ARG A 167 -9.49 -17.55 1.92
CA ARG A 167 -8.61 -17.18 0.83
C ARG A 167 -9.08 -17.88 -0.46
N SER A 168 -9.81 -17.14 -1.28
CA SER A 168 -10.50 -17.69 -2.44
C SER A 168 -9.58 -17.73 -3.67
N PRO A 169 -9.25 -18.92 -4.23
CA PRO A 169 -8.51 -19.03 -5.49
C PRO A 169 -9.24 -18.39 -6.66
N PHE A 170 -10.58 -18.38 -6.63
CA PHE A 170 -11.39 -17.72 -7.64
C PHE A 170 -11.19 -16.20 -7.64
N MET A 171 -11.22 -15.56 -6.45
CA MET A 171 -10.99 -14.12 -6.35
C MET A 171 -9.56 -13.74 -6.72
N GLU A 172 -8.58 -14.55 -6.34
CA GLU A 172 -7.18 -14.37 -6.74
C GLU A 172 -7.06 -14.37 -8.27
N LYS A 173 -7.60 -15.41 -8.94
CA LYS A 173 -7.58 -15.52 -10.40
C LYS A 173 -8.33 -14.37 -11.08
N LEU A 174 -9.45 -13.93 -10.53
CA LEU A 174 -10.21 -12.79 -11.03
C LEU A 174 -9.42 -11.49 -10.91
N PHE A 175 -8.75 -11.28 -9.78
CA PHE A 175 -8.01 -10.05 -9.48
C PHE A 175 -6.76 -9.89 -10.36
N PHE A 176 -6.06 -10.99 -10.61
CA PHE A 176 -4.89 -11.06 -11.49
C PHE A 176 -5.21 -11.53 -12.91
N SER A 177 -6.47 -11.34 -13.36
CA SER A 177 -6.88 -11.62 -14.74
C SER A 177 -6.49 -10.48 -15.70
N GLY A 178 -6.77 -10.68 -16.99
CA GLY A 178 -6.52 -9.67 -18.01
C GLY A 178 -5.03 -9.55 -18.38
N ASP A 179 -4.48 -8.33 -18.34
CA ASP A 179 -3.12 -8.06 -18.78
C ASP A 179 -2.02 -8.79 -17.99
N PHE A 180 -2.31 -9.21 -16.77
CA PHE A 180 -1.36 -10.00 -15.97
C PHE A 180 -1.11 -11.40 -16.56
N GLN A 181 -2.09 -11.99 -17.28
CA GLN A 181 -1.99 -13.36 -17.79
C GLN A 181 -0.89 -13.58 -18.84
N LYS A 182 -0.39 -12.51 -19.46
CA LYS A 182 0.74 -12.56 -20.41
C LYS A 182 2.11 -12.64 -19.73
N PHE A 183 2.14 -12.51 -18.40
CA PHE A 183 3.36 -12.53 -17.60
C PHE A 183 3.42 -13.76 -16.69
N ASP A 184 4.64 -14.13 -16.32
CA ASP A 184 4.86 -15.06 -15.23
C ASP A 184 4.36 -14.50 -13.92
N MET A 185 3.54 -15.28 -13.21
CA MET A 185 2.88 -14.90 -11.96
C MET A 185 3.34 -15.74 -10.75
N ASP A 186 4.24 -16.70 -10.94
CA ASP A 186 4.70 -17.62 -9.91
C ASP A 186 6.23 -17.67 -9.73
N GLY A 187 6.97 -16.93 -10.55
CA GLY A 187 8.44 -16.83 -10.46
C GLY A 187 9.20 -17.95 -11.17
N THR A 188 8.52 -18.84 -11.91
CA THR A 188 9.17 -19.92 -12.67
C THR A 188 9.92 -19.39 -13.89
N HIS A 189 9.45 -18.29 -14.46
CA HIS A 189 10.05 -17.58 -15.59
C HIS A 189 10.34 -16.12 -15.24
N PRO A 190 11.34 -15.83 -14.38
CA PRO A 190 11.58 -14.49 -13.85
C PRO A 190 11.88 -13.45 -14.92
N GLU A 191 12.38 -13.85 -16.10
CA GLU A 191 12.61 -12.95 -17.24
C GLU A 191 11.33 -12.43 -17.88
N ASN A 192 10.19 -13.07 -17.64
CA ASN A 192 8.86 -12.66 -18.12
C ASN A 192 7.95 -12.21 -16.97
N SER A 193 8.50 -11.76 -15.85
CA SER A 193 7.71 -11.39 -14.68
C SER A 193 6.90 -10.11 -14.88
N TRP A 194 5.71 -10.09 -14.31
CA TRP A 194 4.87 -8.87 -14.21
C TRP A 194 5.47 -7.81 -13.28
N LEU A 195 6.38 -8.22 -12.39
CA LEU A 195 6.88 -7.39 -11.29
C LEU A 195 7.93 -6.38 -11.76
N THR A 196 8.98 -6.86 -12.41
CA THR A 196 10.11 -6.08 -12.90
C THR A 196 10.92 -6.88 -13.92
N LYS A 197 11.82 -6.20 -14.67
CA LYS A 197 12.81 -6.85 -15.56
C LYS A 197 14.05 -7.35 -14.80
N ASP A 198 14.24 -6.91 -13.56
CA ASP A 198 15.34 -7.37 -12.70
C ASP A 198 15.00 -8.74 -12.12
N THR A 199 15.64 -9.78 -12.65
CA THR A 199 15.35 -11.17 -12.29
C THR A 199 15.79 -11.52 -10.86
N GLU A 200 16.76 -10.82 -10.27
CA GLU A 200 17.16 -11.03 -8.88
C GLU A 200 16.07 -10.52 -7.93
N ILE A 201 15.49 -9.36 -8.23
CA ILE A 201 14.34 -8.84 -7.47
C ILE A 201 13.14 -9.78 -7.60
N VAL A 202 12.90 -10.36 -8.79
CA VAL A 202 11.82 -11.34 -9.00
C VAL A 202 12.04 -12.59 -8.16
N ARG A 203 13.26 -13.17 -8.20
CA ARG A 203 13.60 -14.37 -7.40
C ARG A 203 13.45 -14.11 -5.91
N PHE A 204 13.93 -12.95 -5.43
CA PHE A 204 13.73 -12.54 -4.04
C PHE A 204 12.25 -12.46 -3.69
N TYR A 205 11.42 -11.78 -4.52
CA TYR A 205 9.99 -11.61 -4.27
C TYR A 205 9.27 -12.96 -4.10
N TYR A 206 9.51 -13.91 -4.99
CA TYR A 206 8.84 -15.21 -4.93
C TYR A 206 9.43 -16.17 -3.89
N SER A 207 10.63 -15.92 -3.39
CA SER A 207 11.21 -16.66 -2.26
C SER A 207 10.79 -16.12 -0.88
N GLU A 208 10.23 -14.90 -0.82
CA GLU A 208 9.86 -14.23 0.42
C GLU A 208 8.37 -14.50 0.75
N PRO A 209 8.07 -15.22 1.86
CA PRO A 209 6.70 -15.55 2.22
C PRO A 209 5.80 -14.32 2.41
N ARG A 210 6.38 -13.17 2.84
CA ARG A 210 5.66 -11.90 2.98
C ARG A 210 5.28 -11.24 1.65
N CYS A 211 5.71 -11.84 0.51
CA CYS A 211 5.38 -11.42 -0.84
C CYS A 211 4.56 -12.46 -1.62
N THR A 212 4.20 -13.61 -1.00
CA THR A 212 3.54 -14.73 -1.71
C THR A 212 2.28 -15.23 -1.01
N PHE A 213 1.81 -14.53 0.02
CA PHE A 213 0.56 -14.87 0.67
C PHE A 213 -0.67 -14.47 -0.17
N LYS A 214 -1.83 -15.04 0.19
CA LYS A 214 -3.10 -14.75 -0.48
C LYS A 214 -4.00 -13.86 0.36
N PHE A 215 -4.64 -12.89 -0.28
CA PHE A 215 -5.65 -12.08 0.38
C PHE A 215 -6.88 -12.90 0.78
N THR A 216 -7.44 -12.54 1.91
CA THR A 216 -8.75 -13.02 2.34
C THR A 216 -9.87 -12.34 1.53
N LEU A 217 -11.07 -12.89 1.55
CA LEU A 217 -12.24 -12.24 0.96
C LEU A 217 -12.49 -10.84 1.53
N LYS A 218 -12.22 -10.66 2.85
CA LYS A 218 -12.35 -9.36 3.51
C LYS A 218 -11.39 -8.34 2.92
N ALA A 219 -10.12 -8.70 2.72
CA ALA A 219 -9.14 -7.78 2.15
C ALA A 219 -9.46 -7.41 0.70
N TYR A 220 -9.86 -8.36 -0.14
CA TYR A 220 -10.35 -8.05 -1.50
C TYR A 220 -11.55 -7.12 -1.47
N TYR A 221 -12.53 -7.40 -0.61
CA TYR A 221 -13.73 -6.58 -0.48
C TYR A 221 -13.39 -5.14 -0.07
N ASP A 222 -12.56 -4.96 0.94
CA ASP A 222 -12.17 -3.65 1.46
C ASP A 222 -11.30 -2.87 0.47
N PHE A 223 -10.43 -3.55 -0.27
CA PHE A 223 -9.68 -2.94 -1.34
C PHE A 223 -10.60 -2.48 -2.48
N LEU A 224 -11.54 -3.31 -2.93
CA LEU A 224 -12.53 -2.94 -3.94
C LEU A 224 -13.44 -1.78 -3.47
N LYS A 225 -13.77 -1.73 -2.17
CA LYS A 225 -14.47 -0.60 -1.56
C LYS A 225 -13.64 0.69 -1.66
N THR A 226 -12.31 0.59 -1.46
CA THR A 226 -11.40 1.72 -1.64
C THR A 226 -11.32 2.14 -3.11
N VAL A 227 -11.18 1.19 -4.05
CA VAL A 227 -11.18 1.47 -5.51
C VAL A 227 -12.47 2.19 -5.91
N TYR A 228 -13.62 1.69 -5.47
CA TYR A 228 -14.90 2.35 -5.74
C TYR A 228 -14.97 3.77 -5.17
N TYR A 229 -14.51 3.97 -3.93
CA TYR A 229 -14.51 5.26 -3.25
C TYR A 229 -13.69 6.32 -4.00
N VAL A 230 -12.45 5.99 -4.40
CA VAL A 230 -11.52 6.95 -5.00
C VAL A 230 -11.85 7.34 -6.43
N ASN A 231 -12.74 6.61 -7.09
CA ASN A 231 -13.22 6.94 -8.42
C ASN A 231 -14.43 7.89 -8.40
N ARG A 232 -15.04 8.09 -7.23
CA ARG A 232 -16.22 8.96 -7.09
C ARG A 232 -15.81 10.41 -7.14
N LYS A 233 -16.46 11.18 -8.04
CA LYS A 233 -16.19 12.61 -8.24
C LYS A 233 -16.27 13.40 -6.93
N GLU A 234 -17.32 13.14 -6.15
CA GLU A 234 -17.55 13.77 -4.85
C GLU A 234 -16.42 13.54 -3.83
N ASN A 235 -15.64 12.47 -3.96
CA ASN A 235 -14.48 12.21 -3.11
C ASN A 235 -13.19 12.83 -3.68
N VAL A 236 -13.05 12.83 -4.99
CA VAL A 236 -11.93 13.51 -5.66
C VAL A 236 -12.00 15.02 -5.41
N GLU A 237 -13.19 15.60 -5.39
CA GLU A 237 -13.39 17.03 -5.14
C GLU A 237 -13.02 17.47 -3.72
N LYS A 238 -12.90 16.55 -2.77
CA LYS A 238 -12.43 16.82 -1.39
C LYS A 238 -10.92 16.99 -1.29
N ILE A 239 -10.16 16.51 -2.28
CA ILE A 239 -8.70 16.64 -2.30
C ILE A 239 -8.35 18.14 -2.41
N PRO A 240 -7.41 18.65 -1.57
CA PRO A 240 -6.99 20.06 -1.64
C PRO A 240 -6.56 20.44 -3.06
N LYS A 241 -7.09 21.55 -3.56
CA LYS A 241 -6.90 21.96 -4.98
C LYS A 241 -5.51 22.51 -5.27
N ASP A 242 -4.84 22.99 -4.24
CA ASP A 242 -3.49 23.54 -4.27
C ASP A 242 -2.38 22.52 -4.00
N LEU A 243 -2.75 21.26 -3.66
CA LEU A 243 -1.80 20.19 -3.42
C LEU A 243 -1.13 19.74 -4.73
N PRO A 244 0.21 19.86 -4.86
CA PRO A 244 0.93 19.30 -6.01
C PRO A 244 0.83 17.76 -6.01
N ILE A 245 0.36 17.20 -7.11
CA ILE A 245 0.23 15.74 -7.28
C ILE A 245 0.98 15.31 -8.53
N LEU A 246 1.94 14.40 -8.36
CA LEU A 246 2.58 13.68 -9.45
C LEU A 246 1.88 12.34 -9.64
N ILE A 247 1.38 12.09 -10.85
CA ILE A 247 0.84 10.77 -11.23
C ILE A 247 1.89 10.07 -12.09
N ALA A 248 2.40 8.95 -11.60
CA ALA A 248 3.32 8.09 -12.33
C ALA A 248 2.59 6.79 -12.72
N PRO A 249 2.12 6.66 -13.97
CA PRO A 249 1.46 5.44 -14.42
C PRO A 249 2.48 4.29 -14.48
N ARG A 250 1.98 3.06 -14.45
CA ARG A 250 2.80 1.90 -14.73
C ARG A 250 3.15 1.91 -16.23
N SER A 251 4.43 1.75 -16.57
CA SER A 251 4.82 1.57 -17.96
C SER A 251 4.28 0.23 -18.49
N GLU A 252 3.56 0.26 -19.61
CA GLU A 252 3.13 -0.96 -20.30
C GLU A 252 4.26 -1.58 -21.16
N GLU A 253 5.38 -0.89 -21.28
CA GLU A 253 6.56 -1.35 -21.99
C GLU A 253 7.43 -2.26 -21.09
N ARG A 254 6.94 -3.44 -20.82
CA ARG A 254 7.68 -4.51 -20.17
C ARG A 254 7.77 -5.73 -21.05
#